data_e485719ee879c036fa8501a95ab4b57d
#
_entry.id   e485719ee879c036fa8501a95ab4b57d
#
_cell.length_a   1.000
_cell.length_b   1.000
_cell.length_c   1.000
_cell.angle_alpha   90.00
_cell.angle_beta   90.00
_cell.angle_gamma   90.00
#
_symmetry.space_group_name_H-M   'P 1'
#
loop_
_entity.id
_entity.type
_entity.pdbx_description
1 polymer ?
#
loop_
_entity_poly.entity_id
_entity_poly.type
_entity_poly.pdbx_seq_one_letter_code
_entity_poly.pdbx_strand_id
1 'polypeptide(L)'
;VAHHGLVMKQILVIVPFPMSEENLAARRAQLDAIALSDELHFTFKPVKAAPRNYISQADMILADISIFEAGMDAEKQGFDAVCIDTMSDSGVAALRSVLSIPVIGPGRIAKLFALSLASKFSIVTMWQKWRHLYDKTISDLGIGHALASVRSINVAPDNQALLSGKEEALFPLLEQAAKTAIEEDGAQVIILGSTTMHQAHAYLSEVLEVPVINPGPLTYKMAELMLSSSLSHSRKAYPVSPVPRDEMFLAMMAAAATFDH
;
A
#
# COMPACT_ATOMS: atom_id res chain seq x y z
N VAL A 1 -41.19 3.77 5.62
CA VAL A 1 -39.74 3.91 5.69
C VAL A 1 -39.18 2.53 5.42
N ALA A 2 -38.73 2.27 4.19
CA ALA A 2 -38.10 1.02 3.82
C ALA A 2 -36.74 0.92 4.55
N HIS A 3 -36.60 -0.02 5.47
CA HIS A 3 -35.28 -0.47 5.91
C HIS A 3 -34.57 -1.07 4.66
N HIS A 4 -33.78 -0.27 3.99
CA HIS A 4 -32.74 -0.82 3.13
C HIS A 4 -31.77 -1.51 4.07
N GLY A 5 -31.79 -2.85 4.09
CA GLY A 5 -30.77 -3.62 4.77
C GLY A 5 -29.41 -3.11 4.29
N LEU A 6 -28.57 -2.66 5.22
CA LEU A 6 -27.20 -2.23 4.96
C LEU A 6 -26.48 -3.36 4.23
N VAL A 7 -26.16 -3.16 2.96
CA VAL A 7 -25.39 -4.12 2.17
C VAL A 7 -23.92 -3.88 2.50
N MET A 8 -23.36 -4.78 3.31
CA MET A 8 -21.94 -4.77 3.66
C MET A 8 -21.07 -4.84 2.40
N LYS A 9 -20.12 -3.92 2.27
CA LYS A 9 -19.12 -3.92 1.21
C LYS A 9 -17.89 -4.71 1.62
N GLN A 10 -17.49 -5.67 0.82
CA GLN A 10 -16.37 -6.56 1.08
C GLN A 10 -15.10 -6.03 0.42
N ILE A 11 -14.07 -5.77 1.20
CA ILE A 11 -12.78 -5.26 0.73
C ILE A 11 -11.69 -6.29 1.01
N LEU A 12 -11.00 -6.71 -0.04
CA LEU A 12 -9.81 -7.55 0.06
C LEU A 12 -8.58 -6.68 0.24
N VAL A 13 -7.80 -6.92 1.29
CA VAL A 13 -6.48 -6.32 1.48
C VAL A 13 -5.42 -7.40 1.24
N ILE A 14 -4.61 -7.23 0.22
CA ILE A 14 -3.54 -8.16 -0.13
C ILE A 14 -2.25 -7.73 0.57
N VAL A 15 -1.74 -8.58 1.45
CA VAL A 15 -0.50 -8.38 2.19
C VAL A 15 0.66 -8.99 1.40
N PRO A 16 1.77 -8.25 1.20
CA PRO A 16 2.81 -8.59 0.23
C PRO A 16 3.78 -9.69 0.66
N PHE A 17 3.58 -10.29 1.83
CA PHE A 17 4.42 -11.37 2.36
C PHE A 17 3.57 -12.53 2.88
N PRO A 18 4.02 -13.78 2.77
CA PRO A 18 3.48 -14.88 3.56
C PRO A 18 3.63 -14.54 5.05
N MET A 19 2.56 -14.73 5.84
CA MET A 19 2.62 -14.46 7.27
C MET A 19 1.55 -15.23 8.05
N SER A 20 1.82 -15.38 9.35
CA SER A 20 0.91 -16.00 10.31
C SER A 20 -0.31 -15.12 10.59
N GLU A 21 -1.36 -15.71 11.16
CA GLU A 21 -2.53 -14.95 11.62
C GLU A 21 -2.20 -13.89 12.67
N GLU A 22 -1.21 -14.15 13.54
CA GLU A 22 -0.73 -13.15 14.51
C GLU A 22 -0.15 -11.93 13.82
N ASN A 23 0.67 -12.14 12.79
CA ASN A 23 1.27 -11.05 12.01
C ASN A 23 0.21 -10.32 11.15
N LEU A 24 -0.80 -11.01 10.66
CA LEU A 24 -1.93 -10.38 9.98
C LEU A 24 -2.74 -9.49 10.92
N ALA A 25 -2.88 -9.85 12.19
CA ALA A 25 -3.55 -9.02 13.18
C ALA A 25 -2.86 -7.66 13.35
N ALA A 26 -1.51 -7.62 13.34
CA ALA A 26 -0.75 -6.37 13.36
C ALA A 26 -1.01 -5.51 12.11
N ARG A 27 -1.20 -6.12 10.95
CA ARG A 27 -1.58 -5.39 9.73
C ARG A 27 -3.01 -4.85 9.81
N ARG A 28 -3.95 -5.59 10.39
CA ARG A 28 -5.34 -5.15 10.59
C ARG A 28 -5.43 -3.94 11.52
N ALA A 29 -4.48 -3.74 12.43
CA ALA A 29 -4.45 -2.58 13.32
C ALA A 29 -4.41 -1.24 12.58
N GLN A 30 -4.02 -1.21 11.30
CA GLN A 30 -4.11 -0.02 10.45
C GLN A 30 -5.56 0.49 10.29
N LEU A 31 -6.56 -0.38 10.42
CA LEU A 31 -7.99 0.00 10.33
C LEU A 31 -8.39 0.94 11.47
N ASP A 32 -7.75 0.83 12.63
CA ASP A 32 -8.05 1.65 13.80
C ASP A 32 -7.49 3.09 13.69
N ALA A 33 -6.60 3.32 12.72
CA ALA A 33 -5.93 4.60 12.52
C ALA A 33 -6.78 5.62 11.73
N ILE A 34 -7.95 5.23 11.21
CA ILE A 34 -8.81 6.11 10.42
C ILE A 34 -10.28 5.74 10.63
N ALA A 35 -11.15 6.75 10.66
CA ALA A 35 -12.60 6.51 10.72
C ALA A 35 -13.11 5.96 9.38
N LEU A 36 -13.69 4.77 9.41
CA LEU A 36 -14.29 4.08 8.28
C LEU A 36 -15.77 3.83 8.56
N SER A 37 -16.58 3.67 7.51
CA SER A 37 -17.98 3.29 7.65
C SER A 37 -18.11 1.86 8.19
N ASP A 38 -19.10 1.64 9.07
CA ASP A 38 -19.46 0.31 9.57
C ASP A 38 -20.01 -0.63 8.47
N GLU A 39 -20.28 -0.09 7.28
CA GLU A 39 -20.73 -0.86 6.12
C GLU A 39 -19.56 -1.57 5.39
N LEU A 40 -18.31 -1.33 5.81
CA LEU A 40 -17.13 -1.92 5.20
C LEU A 40 -16.62 -3.11 6.02
N HIS A 41 -16.38 -4.22 5.34
CA HIS A 41 -15.74 -5.39 5.92
C HIS A 41 -14.42 -5.68 5.20
N PHE A 42 -13.33 -5.78 5.95
CA PHE A 42 -11.98 -5.96 5.42
C PHE A 42 -11.48 -7.39 5.68
N THR A 43 -11.05 -8.06 4.62
CA THR A 43 -10.40 -9.36 4.69
C THR A 43 -8.94 -9.21 4.29
N PHE A 44 -8.02 -9.51 5.19
CA PHE A 44 -6.58 -9.48 4.95
C PHE A 44 -6.11 -10.85 4.46
N LYS A 45 -5.47 -10.89 3.30
CA LYS A 45 -4.99 -12.11 2.67
C LYS A 45 -3.50 -11.97 2.33
N PRO A 46 -2.62 -12.81 2.91
CA PRO A 46 -1.22 -12.82 2.54
C PRO A 46 -1.02 -13.50 1.17
N VAL A 47 0.03 -13.10 0.46
CA VAL A 47 0.47 -13.82 -0.74
C VAL A 47 1.07 -15.17 -0.36
N LYS A 48 1.11 -16.10 -1.31
CA LYS A 48 1.66 -17.46 -1.13
C LYS A 48 3.18 -17.50 -1.11
N ALA A 49 3.81 -16.60 -1.84
CA ALA A 49 5.26 -16.44 -1.93
C ALA A 49 5.60 -14.97 -2.16
N ALA A 50 6.78 -14.53 -1.76
CA ALA A 50 7.23 -13.16 -1.92
C ALA A 50 8.76 -13.08 -2.02
N PRO A 51 9.33 -12.00 -2.57
CA PRO A 51 10.74 -11.73 -2.41
C PRO A 51 11.04 -11.46 -0.93
N ARG A 52 12.22 -11.84 -0.46
CA ARG A 52 12.67 -11.53 0.91
C ARG A 52 12.82 -10.02 1.13
N ASN A 53 13.21 -9.34 0.09
CA ASN A 53 13.42 -7.89 0.07
C ASN A 53 12.84 -7.33 -1.23
N TYR A 54 12.49 -6.07 -1.23
CA TYR A 54 12.04 -5.34 -2.42
C TYR A 54 13.17 -4.45 -2.92
N ILE A 55 14.32 -5.03 -3.33
CA ILE A 55 15.53 -4.28 -3.67
C ILE A 55 15.85 -4.29 -5.17
N SER A 56 15.45 -5.34 -5.89
CA SER A 56 15.80 -5.53 -7.29
C SER A 56 14.58 -5.59 -8.20
N GLN A 57 14.80 -5.43 -9.50
CA GLN A 57 13.73 -5.61 -10.49
C GLN A 57 13.19 -7.06 -10.51
N ALA A 58 14.04 -8.04 -10.22
CA ALA A 58 13.62 -9.44 -10.06
C ALA A 58 12.66 -9.60 -8.87
N ASP A 59 12.93 -8.93 -7.74
CA ASP A 59 12.01 -8.90 -6.60
C ASP A 59 10.66 -8.31 -6.98
N MET A 60 10.66 -7.24 -7.79
CA MET A 60 9.44 -6.59 -8.24
C MET A 60 8.59 -7.49 -9.15
N ILE A 61 9.23 -8.28 -10.03
CA ILE A 61 8.51 -9.25 -10.89
C ILE A 61 7.81 -10.30 -10.02
N LEU A 62 8.51 -10.87 -9.04
CA LEU A 62 7.92 -11.86 -8.14
C LEU A 62 6.78 -11.24 -7.32
N ALA A 63 6.97 -10.04 -6.81
CA ALA A 63 5.93 -9.31 -6.06
C ALA A 63 4.68 -9.04 -6.93
N ASP A 64 4.87 -8.61 -8.18
CA ASP A 64 3.77 -8.36 -9.12
C ASP A 64 2.94 -9.64 -9.37
N ILE A 65 3.60 -10.75 -9.65
CA ILE A 65 2.93 -12.05 -9.89
C ILE A 65 2.21 -12.52 -8.63
N SER A 66 2.86 -12.43 -7.47
CA SER A 66 2.31 -12.90 -6.19
C SER A 66 1.05 -12.14 -5.79
N ILE A 67 1.08 -10.83 -5.91
CA ILE A 67 -0.06 -9.97 -5.59
C ILE A 67 -1.17 -10.13 -6.63
N PHE A 68 -0.81 -10.23 -7.91
CA PHE A 68 -1.76 -10.48 -8.97
C PHE A 68 -2.54 -11.79 -8.74
N GLU A 69 -1.84 -12.89 -8.48
CA GLU A 69 -2.49 -14.19 -8.21
C GLU A 69 -3.40 -14.13 -6.98
N ALA A 70 -2.97 -13.45 -5.92
CA ALA A 70 -3.76 -13.34 -4.69
C ALA A 70 -5.11 -12.61 -4.89
N GLY A 71 -5.19 -11.70 -5.87
CA GLY A 71 -6.34 -10.84 -6.10
C GLY A 71 -7.12 -11.09 -7.40
N MET A 72 -6.61 -11.85 -8.37
CA MET A 72 -7.21 -11.92 -9.70
C MET A 72 -8.63 -12.50 -9.74
N ASP A 73 -9.02 -13.26 -8.73
CA ASP A 73 -10.37 -13.82 -8.59
C ASP A 73 -11.23 -13.06 -7.54
N ALA A 74 -10.78 -11.91 -7.05
CA ALA A 74 -11.47 -11.18 -5.98
C ALA A 74 -12.94 -10.88 -6.32
N GLU A 75 -13.23 -10.46 -7.54
CA GLU A 75 -14.60 -10.16 -7.99
C GLU A 75 -15.49 -11.39 -7.99
N LYS A 76 -14.97 -12.54 -8.45
CA LYS A 76 -15.67 -13.84 -8.41
C LYS A 76 -15.90 -14.32 -6.97
N GLN A 77 -15.04 -13.92 -6.03
CA GLN A 77 -15.15 -14.24 -4.60
C GLN A 77 -16.09 -13.31 -3.86
N GLY A 78 -16.70 -12.33 -4.52
CA GLY A 78 -17.67 -11.42 -3.95
C GLY A 78 -17.08 -10.18 -3.27
N PHE A 79 -15.83 -9.84 -3.55
CA PHE A 79 -15.26 -8.59 -3.08
C PHE A 79 -15.70 -7.40 -3.95
N ASP A 80 -15.93 -6.25 -3.31
CA ASP A 80 -16.34 -5.00 -3.94
C ASP A 80 -15.13 -4.09 -4.27
N ALA A 81 -13.99 -4.27 -3.61
CA ALA A 81 -12.73 -3.55 -3.87
C ALA A 81 -11.52 -4.37 -3.41
N VAL A 82 -10.36 -4.03 -3.96
CA VAL A 82 -9.06 -4.60 -3.59
C VAL A 82 -8.10 -3.48 -3.19
N CYS A 83 -7.49 -3.60 -2.01
CA CYS A 83 -6.41 -2.74 -1.54
C CYS A 83 -5.10 -3.54 -1.48
N ILE A 84 -4.00 -2.88 -1.83
CA ILE A 84 -2.65 -3.48 -1.75
C ILE A 84 -1.94 -2.89 -0.54
N ASP A 85 -1.30 -3.74 0.27
CA ASP A 85 -0.61 -3.32 1.50
C ASP A 85 0.91 -3.20 1.30
N THR A 86 1.32 -2.54 0.21
CA THR A 86 2.73 -2.20 -0.08
C THR A 86 2.85 -0.94 -0.92
N MET A 87 3.82 -0.09 -0.59
CA MET A 87 4.08 1.19 -1.27
C MET A 87 4.62 1.04 -2.70
N SER A 88 5.02 -0.15 -3.11
CA SER A 88 5.44 -0.43 -4.48
C SER A 88 4.29 -0.43 -5.49
N ASP A 89 3.04 -0.54 -5.03
CA ASP A 89 1.85 -0.77 -5.87
C ASP A 89 1.99 -1.98 -6.80
N SER A 90 2.78 -2.98 -6.37
CA SER A 90 2.95 -4.22 -7.12
C SER A 90 1.61 -4.88 -7.39
N GLY A 91 1.43 -5.39 -8.61
CA GLY A 91 0.22 -6.07 -9.04
C GLY A 91 -0.97 -5.17 -9.35
N VAL A 92 -0.97 -3.89 -8.98
CA VAL A 92 -2.12 -2.98 -9.15
C VAL A 92 -2.55 -2.87 -10.61
N ALA A 93 -1.63 -2.59 -11.53
CA ALA A 93 -1.95 -2.45 -12.95
C ALA A 93 -2.45 -3.77 -13.56
N ALA A 94 -1.85 -4.89 -13.19
CA ALA A 94 -2.27 -6.22 -13.63
C ALA A 94 -3.67 -6.57 -13.11
N LEU A 95 -3.97 -6.34 -11.84
CA LEU A 95 -5.30 -6.54 -11.25
C LEU A 95 -6.35 -5.66 -11.93
N ARG A 96 -6.04 -4.40 -12.21
CA ARG A 96 -6.94 -3.50 -12.94
C ARG A 96 -7.26 -3.99 -14.35
N SER A 97 -6.36 -4.76 -14.98
CA SER A 97 -6.61 -5.33 -16.31
C SER A 97 -7.57 -6.53 -16.30
N VAL A 98 -7.85 -7.14 -15.15
CA VAL A 98 -8.74 -8.31 -15.04
C VAL A 98 -9.98 -8.06 -14.16
N LEU A 99 -9.93 -7.10 -13.24
CA LEU A 99 -11.04 -6.76 -12.36
C LEU A 99 -11.76 -5.50 -12.85
N SER A 100 -13.07 -5.41 -12.60
CA SER A 100 -13.87 -4.18 -12.80
C SER A 100 -14.07 -3.39 -11.51
N ILE A 101 -13.94 -4.03 -10.36
CA ILE A 101 -13.98 -3.40 -9.03
C ILE A 101 -12.74 -2.53 -8.78
N PRO A 102 -12.84 -1.51 -7.91
CA PRO A 102 -11.68 -0.68 -7.57
C PRO A 102 -10.49 -1.47 -7.07
N VAL A 103 -9.30 -1.14 -7.57
CA VAL A 103 -8.00 -1.65 -7.09
C VAL A 103 -7.14 -0.47 -6.71
N ILE A 104 -6.76 -0.38 -5.42
CA ILE A 104 -6.11 0.79 -4.85
C ILE A 104 -4.75 0.41 -4.27
N GLY A 105 -3.71 1.13 -4.72
CA GLY A 105 -2.35 1.00 -4.19
C GLY A 105 -1.96 2.22 -3.37
N PRO A 106 -1.34 2.04 -2.18
CA PRO A 106 -0.96 3.12 -1.28
C PRO A 106 0.10 4.05 -1.87
N GLY A 107 0.98 3.53 -2.72
CA GLY A 107 2.06 4.31 -3.31
C GLY A 107 1.56 5.44 -4.21
N ARG A 108 0.60 5.15 -5.07
CA ARG A 108 -0.05 6.12 -5.94
C ARG A 108 -0.92 7.09 -5.16
N ILE A 109 -1.79 6.56 -4.31
CA ILE A 109 -2.80 7.34 -3.60
C ILE A 109 -2.15 8.33 -2.62
N ALA A 110 -1.14 7.91 -1.87
CA ALA A 110 -0.46 8.80 -0.94
C ALA A 110 0.16 10.02 -1.65
N LYS A 111 0.76 9.82 -2.83
CA LYS A 111 1.36 10.92 -3.59
C LYS A 111 0.33 11.87 -4.19
N LEU A 112 -0.75 11.34 -4.77
CA LEU A 112 -1.84 12.17 -5.30
C LEU A 112 -2.55 12.96 -4.20
N PHE A 113 -2.73 12.34 -3.03
CA PHE A 113 -3.33 13.02 -1.89
C PHE A 113 -2.40 14.10 -1.32
N ALA A 114 -1.08 13.86 -1.27
CA ALA A 114 -0.10 14.87 -0.89
C ALA A 114 -0.21 16.13 -1.77
N LEU A 115 -0.39 15.95 -3.07
CA LEU A 115 -0.56 17.06 -4.02
C LEU A 115 -1.90 17.81 -3.87
N SER A 116 -2.89 17.23 -3.21
CA SER A 116 -4.11 17.95 -2.82
C SER A 116 -3.90 18.85 -1.59
N LEU A 117 -2.84 18.61 -0.80
CA LEU A 117 -2.51 19.35 0.41
C LEU A 117 -1.44 20.43 0.17
N ALA A 118 -0.48 20.17 -0.72
CA ALA A 118 0.64 21.07 -0.98
C ALA A 118 1.29 20.78 -2.35
N SER A 119 2.30 21.59 -2.72
CA SER A 119 3.00 21.46 -4.01
C SER A 119 4.23 20.58 -3.94
N LYS A 120 4.80 20.36 -2.75
CA LYS A 120 6.03 19.61 -2.52
C LYS A 120 5.85 18.61 -1.40
N PHE A 121 6.25 17.37 -1.62
CA PHE A 121 6.25 16.33 -0.60
C PHE A 121 7.60 15.65 -0.51
N SER A 122 7.90 15.10 0.66
CA SER A 122 9.00 14.14 0.84
C SER A 122 8.47 12.81 1.36
N ILE A 123 9.22 11.76 1.06
CA ILE A 123 8.97 10.43 1.60
C ILE A 123 10.03 10.17 2.67
N VAL A 124 9.58 9.79 3.86
CA VAL A 124 10.45 9.34 4.96
C VAL A 124 10.33 7.84 5.09
N THR A 125 11.43 7.13 4.97
CA THR A 125 11.46 5.68 4.91
C THR A 125 12.51 5.08 5.83
N MET A 126 12.41 3.78 6.08
CA MET A 126 13.34 3.04 6.92
C MET A 126 14.67 2.78 6.24
N TRP A 127 14.64 2.36 4.99
CA TRP A 127 15.79 1.79 4.31
C TRP A 127 16.07 2.43 2.95
N GLN A 128 17.30 2.88 2.76
CA GLN A 128 17.71 3.56 1.51
C GLN A 128 17.54 2.68 0.27
N LYS A 129 17.67 1.37 0.41
CA LYS A 129 17.51 0.43 -0.71
C LYS A 129 16.10 0.37 -1.27
N TRP A 130 15.11 0.92 -0.58
CA TRP A 130 13.72 1.01 -1.07
C TRP A 130 13.45 2.22 -1.97
N ARG A 131 14.44 3.05 -2.24
CA ARG A 131 14.27 4.27 -3.05
C ARG A 131 13.53 4.02 -4.37
N HIS A 132 13.89 2.96 -5.09
CA HIS A 132 13.31 2.63 -6.40
C HIS A 132 11.82 2.28 -6.34
N LEU A 133 11.29 1.84 -5.21
CA LEU A 133 9.84 1.59 -5.03
C LEU A 133 9.03 2.86 -5.23
N TYR A 134 9.56 3.98 -4.77
CA TYR A 134 8.91 5.28 -4.86
C TYR A 134 9.09 5.91 -6.23
N ASP A 135 10.28 5.76 -6.81
CA ASP A 135 10.64 6.33 -8.12
C ASP A 135 9.73 5.79 -9.23
N LYS A 136 9.34 4.51 -9.17
CA LYS A 136 8.41 3.91 -10.12
C LYS A 136 7.08 4.66 -10.18
N THR A 137 6.38 4.79 -9.07
CA THR A 137 5.08 5.46 -9.04
C THR A 137 5.17 6.96 -9.31
N ILE A 138 6.28 7.61 -8.93
CA ILE A 138 6.56 9.02 -9.26
C ILE A 138 6.71 9.20 -10.75
N SER A 139 7.45 8.32 -11.41
CA SER A 139 7.64 8.32 -12.87
C SER A 139 6.34 8.04 -13.61
N ASP A 140 5.59 7.02 -13.18
CA ASP A 140 4.30 6.65 -13.78
C ASP A 140 3.26 7.78 -13.71
N LEU A 141 3.33 8.61 -12.66
CA LEU A 141 2.46 9.76 -12.47
C LEU A 141 2.99 11.06 -13.12
N GLY A 142 4.26 11.09 -13.52
CA GLY A 142 4.88 12.30 -14.08
C GLY A 142 5.07 13.43 -13.06
N ILE A 143 5.12 13.12 -11.76
CA ILE A 143 5.14 14.10 -10.66
C ILE A 143 6.52 14.30 -10.02
N GLY A 144 7.59 13.95 -10.73
CA GLY A 144 8.96 14.09 -10.21
C GLY A 144 9.30 15.52 -9.75
N HIS A 145 8.70 16.54 -10.37
CA HIS A 145 8.87 17.94 -10.01
C HIS A 145 8.31 18.28 -8.61
N ALA A 146 7.39 17.49 -8.10
CA ALA A 146 6.76 17.67 -6.79
C ALA A 146 7.47 16.93 -5.65
N LEU A 147 8.37 15.98 -5.96
CA LEU A 147 9.18 15.30 -4.98
C LEU A 147 10.31 16.24 -4.49
N ALA A 148 10.28 16.60 -3.21
CA ALA A 148 11.37 17.33 -2.58
C ALA A 148 12.56 16.41 -2.28
N SER A 149 12.29 15.27 -1.62
CA SER A 149 13.32 14.27 -1.30
C SER A 149 12.72 12.93 -0.88
N VAL A 150 13.60 11.92 -0.83
CA VAL A 150 13.36 10.67 -0.09
C VAL A 150 14.46 10.58 0.97
N ARG A 151 14.07 10.67 2.24
CA ARG A 151 14.98 10.58 3.39
C ARG A 151 14.81 9.23 4.08
N SER A 152 15.91 8.56 4.36
CA SER A 152 15.95 7.25 5.01
C SER A 152 16.70 7.34 6.33
N ILE A 153 16.25 6.62 7.34
CA ILE A 153 17.01 6.40 8.58
C ILE A 153 18.05 5.28 8.43
N ASN A 154 18.07 4.64 7.28
CA ASN A 154 18.98 3.57 6.86
C ASN A 154 19.03 2.36 7.82
N VAL A 155 17.87 2.00 8.36
CA VAL A 155 17.67 0.78 9.14
C VAL A 155 17.03 -0.26 8.24
N ALA A 156 17.68 -1.40 8.07
CA ALA A 156 17.10 -2.52 7.32
C ALA A 156 15.84 -3.02 8.02
N PRO A 157 14.77 -3.33 7.29
CA PRO A 157 13.56 -3.85 7.91
C PRO A 157 13.83 -5.22 8.51
N ASP A 158 13.56 -5.36 9.79
CA ASP A 158 13.39 -6.64 10.45
C ASP A 158 11.88 -6.86 10.60
N ASN A 159 11.32 -7.71 9.76
CA ASN A 159 9.89 -7.98 9.75
C ASN A 159 9.37 -8.50 11.10
N GLN A 160 10.22 -9.17 11.89
CA GLN A 160 9.86 -9.64 13.23
C GLN A 160 9.94 -8.52 14.28
N ALA A 161 10.93 -7.63 14.19
CA ALA A 161 11.08 -6.51 15.11
C ALA A 161 10.04 -5.41 14.86
N LEU A 162 9.67 -5.17 13.60
CA LEU A 162 8.60 -4.23 13.22
C LEU A 162 7.23 -4.65 13.79
N LEU A 163 7.00 -5.95 13.94
CA LEU A 163 5.76 -6.50 14.48
C LEU A 163 5.76 -6.58 16.02
N SER A 164 6.91 -6.44 16.67
CA SER A 164 7.07 -6.65 18.13
C SER A 164 7.04 -5.38 18.98
N GLY A 165 6.63 -4.21 18.44
CA GLY A 165 6.54 -2.94 19.19
C GLY A 165 7.88 -2.27 19.47
N LYS A 166 8.98 -2.71 18.86
CA LYS A 166 10.30 -2.03 18.96
C LYS A 166 10.40 -0.77 18.07
N GLU A 167 9.34 -0.43 17.38
CA GLU A 167 9.28 0.71 16.45
C GLU A 167 9.42 2.06 17.15
N GLU A 168 8.94 2.19 18.38
CA GLU A 168 9.02 3.45 19.13
C GLU A 168 10.45 3.97 19.29
N ALA A 169 11.45 3.07 19.36
CA ALA A 169 12.85 3.45 19.40
C ALA A 169 13.33 4.15 18.12
N LEU A 170 12.61 3.97 17.00
CA LEU A 170 12.93 4.55 15.70
C LEU A 170 12.24 5.91 15.47
N PHE A 171 11.24 6.27 16.27
CA PHE A 171 10.47 7.49 16.08
C PHE A 171 11.34 8.76 16.11
N PRO A 172 12.31 8.93 17.03
CA PRO A 172 13.20 10.09 16.99
C PRO A 172 14.06 10.16 15.71
N LEU A 173 14.46 9.04 15.14
CA LEU A 173 15.21 9.00 13.90
C LEU A 173 14.34 9.40 12.71
N LEU A 174 13.08 8.95 12.68
CA LEU A 174 12.10 9.34 11.67
C LEU A 174 11.75 10.82 11.76
N GLU A 175 11.60 11.36 12.98
CA GLU A 175 11.41 12.79 13.22
C GLU A 175 12.57 13.60 12.66
N GLN A 176 13.81 13.20 12.96
CA GLN A 176 15.02 13.90 12.47
C GLN A 176 15.05 13.90 10.93
N ALA A 177 14.79 12.76 10.30
CA ALA A 177 14.75 12.66 8.83
C ALA A 177 13.65 13.53 8.23
N ALA A 178 12.47 13.58 8.87
CA ALA A 178 11.36 14.41 8.43
C ALA A 178 11.65 15.90 8.57
N LYS A 179 12.23 16.34 9.70
CA LYS A 179 12.65 17.73 9.91
C LYS A 179 13.70 18.15 8.89
N THR A 180 14.68 17.30 8.59
CA THR A 180 15.65 17.58 7.54
C THR A 180 14.97 17.73 6.17
N ALA A 181 14.00 16.88 5.84
CA ALA A 181 13.24 17.00 4.60
C ALA A 181 12.44 18.33 4.52
N ILE A 182 11.91 18.80 5.63
CA ILE A 182 11.17 20.06 5.70
C ILE A 182 12.12 21.27 5.58
N GLU A 183 13.16 21.30 6.39
CA GLU A 183 14.03 22.45 6.55
C GLU A 183 15.03 22.62 5.41
N GLU A 184 15.60 21.52 4.90
CA GLU A 184 16.65 21.55 3.88
C GLU A 184 16.11 21.28 2.49
N ASP A 185 15.10 20.39 2.32
CA ASP A 185 14.62 19.98 1.00
C ASP A 185 13.33 20.71 0.60
N GLY A 186 12.69 21.43 1.52
CA GLY A 186 11.48 22.20 1.26
C GLY A 186 10.21 21.35 1.19
N ALA A 187 10.16 20.22 1.88
CA ALA A 187 8.95 19.41 1.99
C ALA A 187 7.85 20.18 2.72
N GLN A 188 6.64 20.11 2.18
CA GLN A 188 5.43 20.72 2.73
C GLN A 188 4.43 19.66 3.22
N VAL A 189 4.67 18.41 2.89
CA VAL A 189 3.94 17.22 3.33
C VAL A 189 4.95 16.08 3.47
N ILE A 190 4.81 15.26 4.50
CA ILE A 190 5.58 14.04 4.68
C ILE A 190 4.69 12.82 4.39
N ILE A 191 5.19 11.90 3.58
CA ILE A 191 4.58 10.60 3.32
C ILE A 191 5.41 9.53 4.02
N LEU A 192 4.78 8.68 4.83
CA LEU A 192 5.45 7.50 5.38
C LEU A 192 5.73 6.50 4.26
N GLY A 193 6.97 6.05 4.16
CA GLY A 193 7.44 5.23 3.04
C GLY A 193 7.05 3.75 3.12
N SER A 194 6.36 3.32 4.16
CA SER A 194 5.89 1.94 4.33
C SER A 194 4.59 1.91 5.11
N THR A 195 3.72 0.98 4.77
CA THR A 195 2.49 0.70 5.53
C THR A 195 2.79 0.12 6.91
N THR A 196 3.96 -0.49 7.10
CA THR A 196 4.42 -0.96 8.41
C THR A 196 4.80 0.18 9.36
N MET A 197 4.99 1.40 8.87
CA MET A 197 5.31 2.58 9.68
C MET A 197 4.06 3.28 10.26
N HIS A 198 2.88 2.67 10.15
CA HIS A 198 1.62 3.30 10.55
C HIS A 198 1.59 3.74 12.01
N GLN A 199 2.32 3.07 12.91
CA GLN A 199 2.40 3.44 14.33
C GLN A 199 3.15 4.75 14.56
N ALA A 200 4.12 5.11 13.70
CA ALA A 200 4.84 6.37 13.78
C ALA A 200 4.00 7.60 13.41
N HIS A 201 2.84 7.38 12.75
CA HIS A 201 2.01 8.48 12.24
C HIS A 201 1.54 9.42 13.34
N ALA A 202 0.99 8.90 14.45
CA ALA A 202 0.49 9.72 15.55
C ALA A 202 1.60 10.58 16.13
N TYR A 203 2.75 9.97 16.45
CA TYR A 203 3.92 10.68 16.97
C TYR A 203 4.40 11.78 16.01
N LEU A 204 4.61 11.46 14.75
CA LEU A 204 5.12 12.43 13.77
C LEU A 204 4.12 13.57 13.51
N SER A 205 2.82 13.28 13.58
CA SER A 205 1.77 14.30 13.42
C SER A 205 1.73 15.31 14.59
N GLU A 206 2.20 14.92 15.77
CA GLU A 206 2.30 15.81 16.93
C GLU A 206 3.55 16.68 16.89
N VAL A 207 4.67 16.17 16.39
CA VAL A 207 5.98 16.85 16.47
C VAL A 207 6.37 17.62 15.21
N LEU A 208 5.69 17.39 14.08
CA LEU A 208 5.96 18.06 12.80
C LEU A 208 4.94 19.17 12.53
N GLU A 209 5.38 20.24 11.90
CA GLU A 209 4.53 21.38 11.53
C GLU A 209 3.78 21.18 10.19
N VAL A 210 4.07 20.12 9.46
CA VAL A 210 3.44 19.79 8.17
C VAL A 210 2.59 18.54 8.28
N PRO A 211 1.59 18.37 7.39
CA PRO A 211 0.79 17.14 7.36
C PRO A 211 1.65 15.89 7.15
N VAL A 212 1.28 14.81 7.84
CA VAL A 212 1.90 13.48 7.68
C VAL A 212 0.87 12.52 7.13
N ILE A 213 1.16 11.89 5.99
CA ILE A 213 0.29 10.92 5.34
C ILE A 213 0.65 9.52 5.79
N ASN A 214 -0.34 8.82 6.34
CA ASN A 214 -0.30 7.40 6.66
C ASN A 214 -0.89 6.60 5.48
N PRO A 215 -0.09 5.95 4.63
CA PRO A 215 -0.55 5.46 3.34
C PRO A 215 -1.54 4.30 3.42
N GLY A 216 -1.40 3.38 4.37
CA GLY A 216 -2.30 2.23 4.52
C GLY A 216 -3.74 2.65 4.85
N PRO A 217 -3.97 3.36 5.96
CA PRO A 217 -5.28 3.89 6.32
C PRO A 217 -5.90 4.77 5.23
N LEU A 218 -5.09 5.60 4.57
CA LEU A 218 -5.57 6.42 3.44
C LEU A 218 -6.08 5.56 2.27
N THR A 219 -5.43 4.42 2.01
CA THR A 219 -5.85 3.48 0.96
C THR A 219 -7.26 2.92 1.25
N TYR A 220 -7.54 2.59 2.51
CA TYR A 220 -8.87 2.12 2.92
C TYR A 220 -9.93 3.20 2.80
N LYS A 221 -9.59 4.44 3.17
CA LYS A 221 -10.50 5.59 2.99
C LYS A 221 -10.76 5.89 1.52
N MET A 222 -9.78 5.68 0.66
CA MET A 222 -9.96 5.82 -0.78
C MET A 222 -10.86 4.73 -1.36
N ALA A 223 -10.78 3.50 -0.86
CA ALA A 223 -11.70 2.43 -1.24
C ALA A 223 -13.15 2.79 -0.87
N GLU A 224 -13.38 3.29 0.35
CA GLU A 224 -14.68 3.82 0.78
C GLU A 224 -15.20 4.91 -0.15
N LEU A 225 -14.36 5.89 -0.48
CA LEU A 225 -14.71 6.99 -1.38
C LEU A 225 -15.08 6.47 -2.78
N MET A 226 -14.29 5.57 -3.36
CA MET A 226 -14.56 5.03 -4.70
C MET A 226 -15.86 4.21 -4.72
N LEU A 227 -16.12 3.41 -3.69
CA LEU A 227 -17.34 2.61 -3.59
C LEU A 227 -18.57 3.50 -3.41
N SER A 228 -18.53 4.49 -2.51
CA SER A 228 -19.65 5.41 -2.25
C SER A 228 -19.94 6.33 -3.44
N SER A 229 -18.92 6.63 -4.25
CA SER A 229 -19.04 7.43 -5.47
C SER A 229 -19.34 6.60 -6.72
N SER A 230 -19.44 5.28 -6.60
CA SER A 230 -19.61 4.36 -7.74
C SER A 230 -18.54 4.53 -8.83
N LEU A 231 -17.29 4.76 -8.40
CA LEU A 231 -16.13 4.95 -9.29
C LEU A 231 -15.20 3.76 -9.24
N SER A 232 -14.62 3.43 -10.38
CA SER A 232 -13.54 2.44 -10.53
C SER A 232 -12.52 2.94 -11.55
N HIS A 233 -11.48 2.16 -11.79
CA HIS A 233 -10.48 2.49 -12.80
C HIS A 233 -11.03 2.40 -14.23
N SER A 234 -10.42 3.16 -15.14
CA SER A 234 -10.84 3.19 -16.54
C SER A 234 -10.45 1.91 -17.29
N ARG A 235 -11.42 1.24 -17.89
CA ARG A 235 -11.17 0.09 -18.74
C ARG A 235 -10.37 0.45 -20.01
N LYS A 236 -10.46 1.70 -20.45
CA LYS A 236 -9.64 2.21 -21.56
C LYS A 236 -8.15 2.30 -21.19
N ALA A 237 -7.86 2.63 -19.92
CA ALA A 237 -6.49 2.69 -19.41
C ALA A 237 -5.92 1.31 -19.08
N TYR A 238 -6.78 0.35 -18.73
CA TYR A 238 -6.41 -1.02 -18.33
C TYR A 238 -7.21 -2.04 -19.15
N PRO A 239 -6.83 -2.29 -20.43
CA PRO A 239 -7.55 -3.21 -21.30
C PRO A 239 -7.44 -4.65 -20.80
N VAL A 240 -8.51 -5.42 -21.00
CA VAL A 240 -8.56 -6.85 -20.66
C VAL A 240 -7.83 -7.64 -21.73
N SER A 241 -7.07 -8.67 -21.33
CA SER A 241 -6.49 -9.63 -22.26
C SER A 241 -7.60 -10.45 -22.95
N PRO A 242 -7.60 -10.56 -24.26
CA PRO A 242 -8.56 -11.40 -24.98
C PRO A 242 -8.36 -12.90 -24.71
N VAL A 243 -7.18 -13.28 -24.21
CA VAL A 243 -6.83 -14.69 -23.90
C VAL A 243 -6.24 -14.73 -22.50
N PRO A 244 -7.06 -14.90 -21.45
CA PRO A 244 -6.56 -14.99 -20.08
C PRO A 244 -5.71 -16.26 -19.89
N ARG A 245 -4.76 -16.17 -18.94
CA ARG A 245 -3.84 -17.26 -18.59
C ARG A 245 -3.86 -17.54 -17.07
N ASP A 246 -5.03 -17.46 -16.46
CA ASP A 246 -5.24 -17.57 -15.01
C ASP A 246 -4.62 -18.85 -14.43
N GLU A 247 -4.81 -19.99 -15.09
CA GLU A 247 -4.28 -21.28 -14.67
C GLU A 247 -2.73 -21.29 -14.58
N MET A 248 -2.05 -20.55 -15.47
CA MET A 248 -0.59 -20.47 -15.42
C MET A 248 -0.12 -19.72 -14.18
N PHE A 249 -0.75 -18.61 -13.83
CA PHE A 249 -0.43 -17.85 -12.62
C PHE A 249 -0.70 -18.67 -11.36
N LEU A 250 -1.82 -19.38 -11.31
CA LEU A 250 -2.16 -20.29 -10.21
C LEU A 250 -1.09 -21.39 -10.05
N ALA A 251 -0.67 -22.01 -11.15
CA ALA A 251 0.35 -23.06 -11.13
C ALA A 251 1.72 -22.51 -10.70
N MET A 252 2.12 -21.36 -11.23
CA MET A 252 3.38 -20.70 -10.83
C MET A 252 3.43 -20.40 -9.33
N MET A 253 2.35 -19.86 -8.78
CA MET A 253 2.31 -19.50 -7.35
C MET A 253 2.14 -20.72 -6.45
N ALA A 254 1.48 -21.77 -6.90
CA ALA A 254 1.43 -23.05 -6.17
C ALA A 254 2.83 -23.68 -6.09
N ALA A 255 3.63 -23.62 -7.15
CA ALA A 255 5.02 -24.08 -7.14
C ALA A 255 5.89 -23.17 -6.24
N ALA A 256 5.77 -21.85 -6.36
CA ALA A 256 6.53 -20.90 -5.56
C ALA A 256 6.29 -21.05 -4.04
N ALA A 257 5.07 -21.41 -3.64
CA ALA A 257 4.71 -21.62 -2.23
C ALA A 257 5.42 -22.80 -1.57
N THR A 258 6.08 -23.65 -2.35
CA THR A 258 6.87 -24.79 -1.81
C THR A 258 8.28 -24.41 -1.38
N PHE A 259 8.73 -23.20 -1.71
CA PHE A 259 10.04 -22.70 -1.30
C PHE A 259 9.95 -22.04 0.08
N ASP A 260 11.03 -22.17 0.86
CA ASP A 260 11.16 -21.49 2.15
C ASP A 260 11.25 -19.97 1.95
N HIS A 261 10.49 -19.25 2.76
CA HIS A 261 10.36 -17.78 2.70
C HIS A 261 11.03 -17.09 3.88
#